data_147dd6df5c21b7afb93d43b86a8f25c6
#
_entry.id   147dd6df5c21b7afb93d43b86a8f25c6
#
_cell.length_a   1.000
_cell.length_b   1.000
_cell.length_c   1.000
_cell.angle_alpha   90.00
_cell.angle_beta   90.00
_cell.angle_gamma   90.00
#
_symmetry.space_group_name_H-M   'P 1'
#
loop_
_entity.id
_entity.type
_entity.pdbx_description
1 polymer ?
#
loop_
_entity_poly.entity_id
_entity_poly.type
_entity_poly.pdbx_seq_one_letter_code
_entity_poly.pdbx_strand_id
1 'polypeptide(L)'
;MLLALAKNAGKTPLIDQELLHECVKAVLPSVSQKWSGPMLYTIHEAALGIDGDDRVRCLDRQSSAGYPWVLYAKKPGKQDWLGKDDDKYVAESMLQAVQFREKEALQGRRVLTVWVDTLKDERRPIEKVMTGKTRSFACGPVDYNILFRRHFLAFVANAMDNRIHNEISVGTDPYSFDWEKTFVKLTHFGKNLTSGDFSNFDGSLSADLLWSVFDVINNWYLLNGETQHEIVRYVLWLDIVNSVHLLHDTLYVWAHSQPSGNAATTIINCLAVKLATRYAFSKETNLPPQCFEDYCSMVCYGDDVNINVRPGTNLDSFALQRGYSQVGLTYTDAEKTGNLQPYVNIDDIQYLKRRFRYEPYLGRHVAPLNLNVVLEMCNWVRGDDIARATIDNVQTAIRELALHDEETFQYVDKLSSAVY
;
A
#
# COMPACT_ATOMS: atom_id res chain seq x y z
N MET A 1 -2.86 20.70 -10.98
CA MET A 1 -3.66 19.49 -10.75
C MET A 1 -3.96 18.72 -12.03
N LEU A 2 -4.53 19.32 -13.08
CA LEU A 2 -4.80 18.62 -14.36
C LEU A 2 -3.57 17.88 -14.92
N LEU A 3 -2.38 18.50 -14.90
CA LEU A 3 -1.14 17.84 -15.33
C LEU A 3 -0.77 16.62 -14.48
N ALA A 4 -1.09 16.64 -13.18
CA ALA A 4 -0.85 15.50 -12.29
C ALA A 4 -1.80 14.33 -12.57
N LEU A 5 -2.99 14.58 -13.06
CA LEU A 5 -4.00 13.59 -13.42
C LEU A 5 -3.88 13.09 -14.87
N ALA A 6 -3.39 13.94 -15.78
CA ALA A 6 -3.26 13.60 -17.21
C ALA A 6 -2.41 12.34 -17.45
N LYS A 7 -1.47 12.04 -16.55
CA LYS A 7 -0.65 10.81 -16.60
C LYS A 7 -1.48 9.52 -16.47
N ASN A 8 -2.70 9.60 -15.89
CA ASN A 8 -3.59 8.45 -15.73
C ASN A 8 -4.39 8.17 -17.01
N ALA A 9 -4.42 9.08 -17.99
CA ALA A 9 -5.19 8.95 -19.22
C ALA A 9 -4.55 8.04 -20.28
N GLY A 10 -3.63 7.17 -19.88
CA GLY A 10 -2.99 6.18 -20.76
C GLY A 10 -3.96 5.11 -21.28
N LYS A 11 -3.61 4.47 -22.41
CA LYS A 11 -4.34 3.30 -22.89
C LYS A 11 -3.92 2.08 -22.08
N THR A 12 -4.89 1.30 -21.62
CA THR A 12 -4.63 -0.02 -21.04
C THR A 12 -4.38 -1.04 -22.17
N PRO A 13 -3.36 -1.91 -22.06
CA PRO A 13 -3.13 -2.97 -23.04
C PRO A 13 -4.25 -4.02 -22.97
N LEU A 14 -4.37 -4.82 -24.03
CA LEU A 14 -5.17 -6.04 -23.98
C LEU A 14 -4.39 -7.09 -23.19
N ILE A 15 -4.96 -7.52 -22.08
CA ILE A 15 -4.37 -8.51 -21.18
C ILE A 15 -4.90 -9.90 -21.56
N ASP A 16 -4.01 -10.90 -21.54
CA ASP A 16 -4.39 -12.30 -21.70
C ASP A 16 -5.19 -12.76 -20.48
N GLN A 17 -6.50 -12.89 -20.66
CA GLN A 17 -7.45 -13.16 -19.57
C GLN A 17 -7.29 -14.57 -19.00
N GLU A 18 -6.94 -15.57 -19.85
CA GLU A 18 -6.72 -16.94 -19.39
C GLU A 18 -5.50 -17.00 -18.47
N LEU A 19 -4.40 -16.39 -18.90
CA LEU A 19 -3.20 -16.31 -18.07
C LEU A 19 -3.45 -15.50 -16.77
N LEU A 20 -4.19 -14.39 -16.86
CA LEU A 20 -4.50 -13.60 -15.68
C LEU A 20 -5.34 -14.39 -14.66
N HIS A 21 -6.30 -15.19 -15.14
CA HIS A 21 -7.06 -16.11 -14.30
C HIS A 21 -6.18 -17.18 -13.64
N GLU A 22 -5.22 -17.75 -14.40
CA GLU A 22 -4.24 -18.69 -13.81
C GLU A 22 -3.34 -17.99 -12.75
N CYS A 23 -3.02 -16.70 -12.93
CA CYS A 23 -2.32 -15.93 -11.91
C CYS A 23 -3.15 -15.77 -10.62
N VAL A 24 -4.47 -15.56 -10.72
CA VAL A 24 -5.37 -15.54 -9.55
C VAL A 24 -5.29 -16.88 -8.79
N LYS A 25 -5.38 -18.01 -9.51
CA LYS A 25 -5.26 -19.35 -8.90
C LYS A 25 -3.89 -19.56 -8.23
N ALA A 26 -2.83 -19.01 -8.81
CA ALA A 26 -1.47 -19.12 -8.26
C ALA A 26 -1.26 -18.22 -7.02
N VAL A 27 -1.90 -17.03 -6.96
CA VAL A 27 -1.77 -16.11 -5.83
C VAL A 27 -2.61 -16.55 -4.64
N LEU A 28 -3.82 -17.08 -4.87
CA LEU A 28 -4.79 -17.40 -3.83
C LEU A 28 -4.23 -18.29 -2.70
N PRO A 29 -3.50 -19.39 -2.95
CA PRO A 29 -2.94 -20.21 -1.88
C PRO A 29 -2.00 -19.44 -0.94
N SER A 30 -1.20 -18.51 -1.48
CA SER A 30 -0.24 -17.73 -0.69
C SER A 30 -0.89 -16.76 0.30
N VAL A 31 -2.18 -16.44 0.14
CA VAL A 31 -2.95 -15.57 1.03
C VAL A 31 -4.10 -16.29 1.76
N SER A 32 -4.27 -17.61 1.52
CA SER A 32 -5.38 -18.42 2.05
C SER A 32 -5.10 -19.05 3.43
N GLN A 33 -4.28 -18.40 4.26
CA GLN A 33 -4.07 -18.86 5.63
C GLN A 33 -5.39 -18.81 6.41
N LYS A 34 -5.56 -19.75 7.32
CA LYS A 34 -6.76 -19.85 8.15
C LYS A 34 -6.92 -18.58 9.00
N TRP A 35 -8.08 -17.98 8.92
CA TRP A 35 -8.47 -16.83 9.71
C TRP A 35 -9.34 -17.24 10.90
N SER A 36 -9.04 -16.72 12.09
CA SER A 36 -9.80 -17.01 13.32
C SER A 36 -10.54 -15.80 13.88
N GLY A 37 -10.35 -14.63 13.26
CA GLY A 37 -11.05 -13.39 13.63
C GLY A 37 -12.43 -13.27 13.00
N PRO A 38 -13.13 -12.13 13.21
CA PRO A 38 -14.43 -11.87 12.62
C PRO A 38 -14.32 -11.74 11.09
N MET A 39 -15.28 -12.29 10.37
CA MET A 39 -15.37 -12.12 8.91
C MET A 39 -16.03 -10.79 8.53
N LEU A 40 -16.82 -10.22 9.43
CA LEU A 40 -17.49 -8.94 9.30
C LEU A 40 -17.31 -8.13 10.59
N TYR A 41 -16.76 -6.93 10.47
CA TYR A 41 -16.61 -6.03 11.61
C TYR A 41 -17.88 -5.21 11.85
N THR A 42 -18.09 -4.76 13.08
CA THR A 42 -19.15 -3.76 13.37
C THR A 42 -18.82 -2.42 12.72
N ILE A 43 -19.81 -1.55 12.55
CA ILE A 43 -19.56 -0.19 12.04
C ILE A 43 -18.63 0.59 12.96
N HIS A 44 -18.75 0.37 14.29
CA HIS A 44 -17.87 1.00 15.28
C HIS A 44 -16.42 0.53 15.16
N GLU A 45 -16.19 -0.78 15.08
CA GLU A 45 -14.84 -1.33 14.88
C GLU A 45 -14.24 -0.88 13.55
N ALA A 46 -15.04 -0.86 12.49
CA ALA A 46 -14.61 -0.39 11.18
C ALA A 46 -14.23 1.10 11.16
N ALA A 47 -14.89 1.93 11.97
CA ALA A 47 -14.65 3.36 12.07
C ALA A 47 -13.55 3.71 13.08
N LEU A 48 -13.67 3.17 14.30
CA LEU A 48 -12.88 3.58 15.46
C LEU A 48 -11.71 2.64 15.77
N GLY A 49 -11.65 1.51 15.06
CA GLY A 49 -10.65 0.48 15.35
C GLY A 49 -10.97 -0.34 16.58
N ILE A 50 -10.04 -1.21 16.93
CA ILE A 50 -10.06 -2.04 18.14
C ILE A 50 -8.83 -1.68 18.95
N ASP A 51 -9.03 -1.23 20.20
CA ASP A 51 -7.92 -0.83 21.06
C ASP A 51 -6.98 -2.02 21.31
N GLY A 52 -5.69 -1.80 21.09
CA GLY A 52 -4.65 -2.85 21.21
C GLY A 52 -4.50 -3.76 19.98
N ASP A 53 -5.30 -3.58 18.92
CA ASP A 53 -5.14 -4.31 17.67
C ASP A 53 -4.62 -3.40 16.55
N ASP A 54 -3.32 -3.49 16.29
CA ASP A 54 -2.65 -2.71 15.25
C ASP A 54 -3.13 -3.01 13.81
N ARG A 55 -3.82 -4.14 13.59
CA ARG A 55 -4.39 -4.53 12.29
C ARG A 55 -5.68 -3.79 12.00
N VAL A 56 -6.40 -3.38 13.07
CA VAL A 56 -7.71 -2.73 12.99
C VAL A 56 -7.65 -1.36 13.67
N ARG A 57 -6.80 -0.49 13.14
CA ARG A 57 -6.61 0.88 13.66
C ARG A 57 -7.82 1.77 13.36
N CYS A 58 -8.03 2.76 14.20
CA CYS A 58 -9.00 3.83 13.95
C CYS A 58 -8.72 4.54 12.63
N LEU A 59 -9.77 4.96 11.92
CA LEU A 59 -9.62 5.89 10.81
C LEU A 59 -8.96 7.19 11.29
N ASP A 60 -8.04 7.72 10.50
CA ASP A 60 -7.43 9.01 10.80
C ASP A 60 -8.51 10.11 10.81
N ARG A 61 -8.75 10.65 12.00
CA ARG A 61 -9.81 11.64 12.25
C ARG A 61 -9.40 13.06 11.86
N GLN A 62 -8.11 13.30 11.65
CA GLN A 62 -7.60 14.61 11.21
C GLN A 62 -7.68 14.78 9.69
N SER A 63 -7.66 13.69 8.94
CA SER A 63 -7.78 13.72 7.49
C SER A 63 -9.21 14.02 7.03
N SER A 64 -9.36 14.56 5.81
CA SER A 64 -10.66 14.97 5.23
C SER A 64 -11.73 13.88 5.34
N ALA A 65 -12.98 14.29 5.60
CA ALA A 65 -14.15 13.41 5.59
C ALA A 65 -14.62 13.02 4.18
N GLY A 66 -14.06 13.64 3.13
CA GLY A 66 -14.49 13.42 1.75
C GLY A 66 -15.84 14.04 1.42
N TYR A 67 -16.20 14.04 0.14
CA TYR A 67 -17.48 14.57 -0.34
C TYR A 67 -18.63 13.55 -0.15
N PRO A 68 -19.82 13.94 0.31
CA PRO A 68 -20.25 15.31 0.59
C PRO A 68 -19.96 15.80 2.03
N TRP A 69 -19.43 14.95 2.89
CA TRP A 69 -19.30 15.22 4.33
C TRP A 69 -18.49 16.48 4.64
N VAL A 70 -17.45 16.76 3.84
CA VAL A 70 -16.62 17.97 4.00
C VAL A 70 -17.43 19.26 3.92
N LEU A 71 -18.59 19.27 3.24
CA LEU A 71 -19.46 20.45 3.11
C LEU A 71 -20.23 20.77 4.39
N TYR A 72 -20.39 19.78 5.27
CA TYR A 72 -21.13 19.89 6.52
C TYR A 72 -20.22 19.92 7.74
N ALA A 73 -18.91 19.77 7.55
CA ALA A 73 -17.94 19.75 8.63
C ALA A 73 -17.84 21.10 9.35
N LYS A 74 -18.01 21.07 10.68
CA LYS A 74 -17.82 22.22 11.59
C LYS A 74 -16.47 22.15 12.29
N LYS A 75 -15.89 20.94 12.42
CA LYS A 75 -14.58 20.65 12.99
C LYS A 75 -13.63 20.14 11.91
N PRO A 76 -12.31 20.26 12.09
CA PRO A 76 -11.36 19.70 11.13
C PRO A 76 -11.51 18.20 10.93
N GLY A 77 -11.29 17.74 9.70
CA GLY A 77 -11.25 16.32 9.36
C GLY A 77 -12.59 15.60 9.55
N LYS A 78 -12.56 14.48 10.28
CA LYS A 78 -13.71 13.61 10.55
C LYS A 78 -14.28 13.76 11.95
N GLN A 79 -13.82 14.75 12.73
CA GLN A 79 -14.13 14.86 14.16
C GLN A 79 -15.61 15.07 14.47
N ASP A 80 -16.40 15.65 13.56
CA ASP A 80 -17.86 15.79 13.76
C ASP A 80 -18.58 14.43 13.75
N TRP A 81 -18.00 13.41 13.12
CA TRP A 81 -18.62 12.08 12.95
C TRP A 81 -17.95 10.98 13.75
N LEU A 82 -16.64 11.13 14.07
CA LEU A 82 -15.85 10.07 14.72
C LEU A 82 -15.21 10.52 16.04
N GLY A 83 -15.52 11.75 16.52
CA GLY A 83 -14.98 12.29 17.76
C GLY A 83 -13.49 12.61 17.71
N LYS A 84 -12.92 12.81 18.91
CA LYS A 84 -11.49 13.02 19.15
C LYS A 84 -10.89 11.80 19.86
N ASP A 85 -9.58 11.83 20.12
CA ASP A 85 -8.87 10.71 20.77
C ASP A 85 -9.42 10.39 22.15
N ASP A 86 -9.79 11.42 22.92
CA ASP A 86 -10.31 11.29 24.29
C ASP A 86 -11.84 11.01 24.34
N ASP A 87 -12.53 11.18 23.22
CA ASP A 87 -13.99 11.02 23.12
C ASP A 87 -14.36 10.46 21.73
N LYS A 88 -14.14 9.15 21.55
CA LYS A 88 -14.41 8.41 20.31
C LYS A 88 -15.89 8.04 20.24
N TYR A 89 -16.56 8.43 19.18
CA TYR A 89 -17.93 8.02 18.89
C TYR A 89 -18.16 7.92 17.38
N VAL A 90 -19.23 7.26 16.98
CA VAL A 90 -19.76 7.31 15.61
C VAL A 90 -21.09 8.06 15.68
N ALA A 91 -21.17 9.22 15.03
CA ALA A 91 -22.38 10.04 15.04
C ALA A 91 -23.56 9.31 14.40
N GLU A 92 -24.78 9.53 14.90
CA GLU A 92 -25.99 8.86 14.40
C GLU A 92 -26.20 9.07 12.90
N SER A 93 -25.95 10.28 12.40
CA SER A 93 -26.02 10.57 10.94
C SER A 93 -25.04 9.73 10.12
N MET A 94 -23.87 9.41 10.67
CA MET A 94 -22.88 8.56 10.02
C MET A 94 -23.31 7.09 10.05
N LEU A 95 -23.82 6.61 11.19
CA LEU A 95 -24.39 5.26 11.31
C LEU A 95 -25.50 5.04 10.28
N GLN A 96 -26.44 5.98 10.17
CA GLN A 96 -27.55 5.92 9.21
C GLN A 96 -27.05 5.91 7.76
N ALA A 97 -26.04 6.72 7.43
CA ALA A 97 -25.47 6.76 6.08
C ALA A 97 -24.78 5.44 5.70
N VAL A 98 -23.99 4.87 6.60
CA VAL A 98 -23.34 3.57 6.39
C VAL A 98 -24.36 2.45 6.25
N GLN A 99 -25.36 2.41 7.12
CA GLN A 99 -26.46 1.42 7.06
C GLN A 99 -27.28 1.55 5.77
N PHE A 100 -27.54 2.78 5.31
CA PHE A 100 -28.22 3.01 4.03
C PHE A 100 -27.39 2.44 2.87
N ARG A 101 -26.08 2.75 2.79
CA ARG A 101 -25.22 2.18 1.75
C ARG A 101 -25.20 0.65 1.78
N GLU A 102 -25.10 0.06 2.98
CA GLU A 102 -25.08 -1.40 3.14
C GLU A 102 -26.39 -2.03 2.66
N LYS A 103 -27.53 -1.44 3.05
CA LYS A 103 -28.86 -1.88 2.61
C LYS A 103 -29.01 -1.84 1.08
N GLU A 104 -28.55 -0.78 0.44
CA GLU A 104 -28.57 -0.66 -1.02
C GLU A 104 -27.65 -1.69 -1.68
N ALA A 105 -26.42 -1.84 -1.15
CA ALA A 105 -25.45 -2.81 -1.66
C ALA A 105 -25.93 -4.27 -1.53
N LEU A 106 -26.62 -4.63 -0.44
CA LEU A 106 -27.27 -5.95 -0.27
C LEU A 106 -28.32 -6.25 -1.35
N GLN A 107 -28.87 -5.21 -1.97
CA GLN A 107 -29.83 -5.33 -3.08
C GLN A 107 -29.16 -5.19 -4.46
N GLY A 108 -27.83 -5.21 -4.52
CA GLY A 108 -27.05 -5.01 -5.74
C GLY A 108 -27.08 -3.58 -6.27
N ARG A 109 -27.51 -2.60 -5.47
CA ARG A 109 -27.60 -1.20 -5.90
C ARG A 109 -26.41 -0.39 -5.41
N ARG A 110 -25.76 0.28 -6.34
CA ARG A 110 -24.63 1.17 -6.08
C ARG A 110 -25.11 2.54 -5.63
N VAL A 111 -24.65 3.02 -4.49
CA VAL A 111 -24.81 4.42 -4.06
C VAL A 111 -23.63 5.22 -4.59
N LEU A 112 -23.89 6.37 -5.21
CA LEU A 112 -22.85 7.21 -5.80
C LEU A 112 -21.77 7.56 -4.77
N THR A 113 -20.56 7.20 -5.10
CA THR A 113 -19.34 7.54 -4.34
C THR A 113 -18.52 8.51 -5.18
N VAL A 114 -18.20 9.68 -4.61
CA VAL A 114 -17.42 10.71 -5.29
C VAL A 114 -16.07 10.84 -4.59
N TRP A 115 -15.00 10.59 -5.32
CA TRP A 115 -13.62 10.76 -4.89
C TRP A 115 -13.15 12.17 -5.20
N VAL A 116 -12.64 12.89 -4.21
CA VAL A 116 -12.14 14.26 -4.41
C VAL A 116 -10.64 14.20 -4.67
N ASP A 117 -10.24 14.67 -5.86
CA ASP A 117 -8.82 14.75 -6.19
C ASP A 117 -8.15 15.91 -5.46
N THR A 118 -7.09 15.59 -4.76
CA THR A 118 -6.35 16.52 -3.92
C THR A 118 -4.86 16.39 -4.20
N LEU A 119 -4.13 17.49 -4.22
CA LEU A 119 -2.67 17.47 -4.28
C LEU A 119 -2.11 16.95 -2.95
N LYS A 120 -1.13 16.07 -3.04
CA LYS A 120 -0.45 15.53 -1.86
C LYS A 120 0.45 16.61 -1.26
N ASP A 121 0.24 16.91 0.02
CA ASP A 121 1.09 17.81 0.79
C ASP A 121 2.40 17.10 1.14
N GLU A 122 3.38 17.24 0.26
CA GLU A 122 4.71 16.62 0.39
C GLU A 122 5.81 17.53 -0.17
N ARG A 123 7.00 17.40 0.36
CA ARG A 123 8.18 18.10 -0.20
C ARG A 123 8.58 17.47 -1.53
N ARG A 124 8.86 18.34 -2.51
CA ARG A 124 9.30 17.96 -3.84
C ARG A 124 10.46 18.86 -4.29
N PRO A 125 11.41 18.35 -5.08
CA PRO A 125 12.37 19.20 -5.78
C PRO A 125 11.67 20.29 -6.56
N ILE A 126 12.20 21.52 -6.50
CA ILE A 126 11.56 22.71 -7.11
C ILE A 126 11.32 22.53 -8.62
N GLU A 127 12.22 21.84 -9.32
CA GLU A 127 12.11 21.57 -10.76
C GLU A 127 10.86 20.71 -11.05
N LYS A 128 10.51 19.77 -10.16
CA LYS A 128 9.30 18.95 -10.29
C LYS A 128 8.04 19.77 -10.04
N VAL A 129 8.10 20.72 -9.10
CA VAL A 129 6.98 21.63 -8.81
C VAL A 129 6.74 22.56 -10.00
N MET A 130 7.79 23.17 -10.52
CA MET A 130 7.71 24.11 -11.66
C MET A 130 7.21 23.43 -12.94
N THR A 131 7.47 22.15 -13.12
CA THR A 131 6.99 21.36 -14.28
C THR A 131 5.64 20.68 -14.03
N GLY A 132 4.95 20.94 -12.89
CA GLY A 132 3.66 20.34 -12.55
C GLY A 132 3.72 18.84 -12.26
N LYS A 133 4.92 18.28 -12.05
CA LYS A 133 5.13 16.86 -11.67
C LYS A 133 4.88 16.64 -10.16
N THR A 134 3.74 17.12 -9.69
CA THR A 134 3.23 16.90 -8.33
C THR A 134 2.44 15.59 -8.26
N ARG A 135 2.23 15.07 -7.05
CA ARG A 135 1.40 13.88 -6.83
C ARG A 135 0.01 14.30 -6.37
N SER A 136 -0.99 13.57 -6.82
CA SER A 136 -2.38 13.70 -6.37
C SER A 136 -2.81 12.40 -5.72
N PHE A 137 -3.82 12.47 -4.87
CA PHE A 137 -4.53 11.33 -4.33
C PHE A 137 -6.04 11.63 -4.37
N ALA A 138 -6.85 10.58 -4.44
CA ALA A 138 -8.29 10.68 -4.43
C ALA A 138 -8.82 10.42 -3.02
N CYS A 139 -9.46 11.41 -2.40
CA CYS A 139 -10.03 11.30 -1.07
C CYS A 139 -11.45 10.71 -1.16
N GLY A 140 -11.68 9.54 -0.58
CA GLY A 140 -12.99 8.91 -0.53
C GLY A 140 -13.86 9.41 0.63
N PRO A 141 -15.19 9.36 0.50
CA PRO A 141 -16.11 9.72 1.57
C PRO A 141 -16.02 8.76 2.75
N VAL A 142 -16.16 9.30 3.95
CA VAL A 142 -15.96 8.54 5.20
C VAL A 142 -16.96 7.40 5.38
N ASP A 143 -18.22 7.58 4.98
CA ASP A 143 -19.26 6.54 5.04
C ASP A 143 -18.94 5.36 4.13
N TYR A 144 -18.42 5.61 2.91
CA TYR A 144 -17.93 4.55 2.03
C TYR A 144 -16.73 3.83 2.65
N ASN A 145 -15.74 4.57 3.17
CA ASN A 145 -14.54 3.96 3.76
C ASN A 145 -14.87 3.12 5.00
N ILE A 146 -15.85 3.53 5.83
CA ILE A 146 -16.31 2.71 6.96
C ILE A 146 -16.96 1.43 6.47
N LEU A 147 -17.87 1.50 5.49
CA LEU A 147 -18.53 0.31 4.95
C LEU A 147 -17.54 -0.61 4.24
N PHE A 148 -16.61 -0.04 3.46
CA PHE A 148 -15.53 -0.82 2.84
C PHE A 148 -14.70 -1.55 3.89
N ARG A 149 -14.27 -0.88 4.95
CA ARG A 149 -13.53 -1.50 6.05
C ARG A 149 -14.34 -2.61 6.71
N ARG A 150 -15.61 -2.39 6.99
CA ARG A 150 -16.50 -3.40 7.58
C ARG A 150 -16.44 -4.74 6.83
N HIS A 151 -16.39 -4.71 5.50
CA HIS A 151 -16.45 -5.89 4.63
C HIS A 151 -15.11 -6.41 4.12
N PHE A 152 -14.01 -5.64 4.29
CA PHE A 152 -12.69 -6.01 3.76
C PHE A 152 -11.59 -6.11 4.83
N LEU A 153 -11.80 -5.59 6.04
CA LEU A 153 -10.77 -5.58 7.09
C LEU A 153 -10.34 -6.99 7.53
N ALA A 154 -11.21 -8.01 7.46
CA ALA A 154 -10.82 -9.37 7.80
C ALA A 154 -9.69 -9.87 6.90
N PHE A 155 -9.78 -9.62 5.60
CA PHE A 155 -8.71 -9.95 4.66
C PHE A 155 -7.45 -9.13 4.94
N VAL A 156 -7.59 -7.82 5.18
CA VAL A 156 -6.45 -6.93 5.50
C VAL A 156 -5.73 -7.41 6.77
N ALA A 157 -6.47 -7.73 7.82
CA ALA A 157 -5.90 -8.22 9.08
C ALA A 157 -5.21 -9.58 8.90
N ASN A 158 -5.83 -10.50 8.14
CA ASN A 158 -5.21 -11.78 7.79
C ASN A 158 -3.91 -11.59 6.99
N ALA A 159 -3.90 -10.67 6.04
CA ALA A 159 -2.69 -10.35 5.25
C ALA A 159 -1.56 -9.82 6.14
N MET A 160 -1.89 -8.95 7.11
CA MET A 160 -0.91 -8.42 8.07
C MET A 160 -0.40 -9.47 9.06
N ASP A 161 -1.25 -10.39 9.52
CA ASP A 161 -0.85 -11.49 10.43
C ASP A 161 0.14 -12.46 9.76
N ASN A 162 -0.05 -12.69 8.47
CA ASN A 162 0.77 -13.60 7.68
C ASN A 162 1.83 -12.87 6.85
N ARG A 163 2.11 -11.60 7.18
CA ARG A 163 3.07 -10.75 6.47
C ARG A 163 4.41 -11.42 6.24
N ILE A 164 5.06 -11.05 5.16
CA ILE A 164 6.34 -11.62 4.69
C ILE A 164 6.15 -13.05 4.18
N HIS A 165 5.50 -13.93 4.95
CA HIS A 165 5.24 -15.29 4.51
C HIS A 165 4.35 -15.32 3.26
N ASN A 166 3.28 -14.53 3.27
CA ASN A 166 2.37 -14.35 2.13
C ASN A 166 2.89 -13.36 1.07
N GLU A 167 4.18 -12.97 1.11
CA GLU A 167 4.84 -12.00 0.21
C GLU A 167 4.43 -10.53 0.44
N ILE A 168 3.39 -10.27 1.22
CA ILE A 168 2.97 -8.92 1.61
C ILE A 168 3.71 -8.52 2.88
N SER A 169 4.36 -7.36 2.88
CA SER A 169 5.09 -6.87 4.06
C SER A 169 4.38 -5.74 4.82
N VAL A 170 3.10 -5.48 4.51
CA VAL A 170 2.29 -4.52 5.27
C VAL A 170 2.15 -4.97 6.73
N GLY A 171 2.49 -4.10 7.66
CA GLY A 171 2.52 -4.40 9.09
C GLY A 171 3.88 -4.92 9.60
N THR A 172 4.91 -4.98 8.73
CA THR A 172 6.27 -5.33 9.15
C THR A 172 6.81 -4.30 10.15
N ASP A 173 7.31 -4.79 11.28
CA ASP A 173 8.02 -3.98 12.26
C ASP A 173 9.54 -4.03 11.98
N PRO A 174 10.16 -2.93 11.55
CA PRO A 174 11.59 -2.90 11.22
C PRO A 174 12.51 -3.09 12.43
N TYR A 175 12.00 -2.96 13.65
CA TYR A 175 12.76 -3.17 14.88
C TYR A 175 12.68 -4.61 15.38
N SER A 176 11.79 -5.43 14.84
CA SER A 176 11.57 -6.82 15.22
C SER A 176 12.34 -7.81 14.36
N PHE A 177 12.10 -9.11 14.58
CA PHE A 177 12.58 -10.21 13.73
C PHE A 177 11.95 -10.23 12.33
N ASP A 178 10.97 -9.40 12.05
CA ASP A 178 10.36 -9.34 10.71
C ASP A 178 11.36 -8.90 9.65
N TRP A 179 12.33 -8.04 10.02
CA TRP A 179 13.38 -7.64 9.09
C TRP A 179 14.33 -8.78 8.74
N GLU A 180 14.69 -9.61 9.72
CA GLU A 180 15.45 -10.84 9.46
C GLU A 180 14.67 -11.81 8.57
N LYS A 181 13.37 -12.02 8.83
CA LYS A 181 12.53 -12.86 7.96
C LYS A 181 12.49 -12.34 6.53
N THR A 182 12.42 -11.02 6.36
CA THR A 182 12.47 -10.36 5.05
C THR A 182 13.80 -10.63 4.34
N PHE A 183 14.92 -10.50 5.06
CA PHE A 183 16.25 -10.82 4.53
C PHE A 183 16.35 -12.28 4.08
N VAL A 184 15.96 -13.21 4.95
CA VAL A 184 16.00 -14.64 4.65
C VAL A 184 15.15 -14.97 3.42
N LYS A 185 13.96 -14.38 3.32
CA LYS A 185 13.07 -14.57 2.16
C LYS A 185 13.70 -14.01 0.88
N LEU A 186 14.30 -12.84 0.93
CA LEU A 186 14.95 -12.19 -0.22
C LEU A 186 16.31 -12.78 -0.59
N THR A 187 16.87 -13.69 0.22
CA THR A 187 18.15 -14.38 -0.08
C THR A 187 17.98 -15.89 -0.26
N HIS A 188 16.75 -16.37 -0.40
CA HIS A 188 16.43 -17.80 -0.51
C HIS A 188 17.20 -18.50 -1.64
N PHE A 189 17.36 -17.85 -2.78
CA PHE A 189 18.10 -18.34 -3.96
C PHE A 189 19.47 -17.67 -4.14
N GLY A 190 19.99 -16.97 -3.13
CA GLY A 190 21.26 -16.23 -3.18
C GLY A 190 21.07 -14.72 -3.05
N LYS A 191 22.15 -13.95 -3.25
CA LYS A 191 22.14 -12.51 -2.94
C LYS A 191 21.67 -11.61 -4.09
N ASN A 192 21.42 -12.12 -5.27
CA ASN A 192 21.01 -11.35 -6.43
C ASN A 192 19.50 -11.20 -6.49
N LEU A 193 19.03 -9.97 -6.64
CA LEU A 193 17.62 -9.61 -6.72
C LEU A 193 17.33 -8.77 -7.95
N THR A 194 16.07 -8.76 -8.37
CA THR A 194 15.55 -7.67 -9.17
C THR A 194 14.92 -6.66 -8.22
N SER A 195 15.30 -5.40 -8.34
CA SER A 195 14.79 -4.30 -7.52
C SER A 195 14.48 -3.12 -8.43
N GLY A 196 13.26 -2.62 -8.36
CA GLY A 196 12.83 -1.48 -9.16
C GLY A 196 11.61 -0.81 -8.57
N ASP A 197 11.15 0.22 -9.25
CA ASP A 197 10.01 1.04 -8.87
C ASP A 197 9.04 1.16 -10.04
N PHE A 198 7.77 1.33 -9.75
CA PHE A 198 6.76 1.57 -10.77
C PHE A 198 6.49 3.06 -10.98
N SER A 199 6.30 3.45 -12.21
CA SER A 199 5.86 4.81 -12.54
C SER A 199 4.35 4.89 -12.51
N ASN A 200 3.80 5.81 -11.69
CA ASN A 200 2.36 6.07 -11.63
C ASN A 200 1.51 4.81 -11.37
N PHE A 201 1.91 3.98 -10.42
CA PHE A 201 1.33 2.66 -10.19
C PHE A 201 -0.20 2.70 -10.07
N ASP A 202 -0.74 3.44 -9.07
CA ASP A 202 -2.20 3.54 -8.86
C ASP A 202 -2.95 3.95 -10.13
N GLY A 203 -2.39 4.92 -10.87
CA GLY A 203 -3.00 5.46 -12.08
C GLY A 203 -2.92 4.54 -13.31
N SER A 204 -2.06 3.52 -13.27
CA SER A 204 -1.86 2.58 -14.39
C SER A 204 -2.53 1.22 -14.19
N LEU A 205 -3.15 0.97 -13.03
CA LEU A 205 -3.86 -0.27 -12.78
C LEU A 205 -5.07 -0.41 -13.70
N SER A 206 -5.06 -1.43 -14.56
CA SER A 206 -6.17 -1.74 -15.46
C SER A 206 -7.39 -2.25 -14.70
N ALA A 207 -8.58 -2.13 -15.30
CA ALA A 207 -9.79 -2.73 -14.75
C ALA A 207 -9.65 -4.25 -14.58
N ASP A 208 -9.06 -4.93 -15.56
CA ASP A 208 -8.85 -6.38 -15.52
C ASP A 208 -7.99 -6.80 -14.32
N LEU A 209 -6.90 -6.06 -14.07
CA LEU A 209 -6.04 -6.34 -12.92
C LEU A 209 -6.76 -6.05 -11.59
N LEU A 210 -7.52 -4.96 -11.50
CA LEU A 210 -8.31 -4.64 -10.32
C LEU A 210 -9.40 -5.69 -10.04
N TRP A 211 -10.09 -6.19 -11.07
CA TRP A 211 -11.05 -7.29 -10.92
C TRP A 211 -10.38 -8.59 -10.48
N SER A 212 -9.19 -8.89 -11.00
CA SER A 212 -8.43 -10.07 -10.56
C SER A 212 -7.99 -9.96 -9.09
N VAL A 213 -7.68 -8.75 -8.61
CA VAL A 213 -7.46 -8.50 -7.17
C VAL A 213 -8.72 -8.78 -6.38
N PHE A 214 -9.89 -8.32 -6.86
CA PHE A 214 -11.18 -8.64 -6.24
C PHE A 214 -11.41 -10.15 -6.16
N ASP A 215 -11.14 -10.88 -7.22
CA ASP A 215 -11.30 -12.33 -7.26
C ASP A 215 -10.43 -13.02 -6.19
N VAL A 216 -9.19 -12.59 -6.00
CA VAL A 216 -8.34 -13.12 -4.93
C VAL A 216 -8.99 -12.86 -3.56
N ILE A 217 -9.39 -11.62 -3.28
CA ILE A 217 -9.99 -11.24 -2.00
C ILE A 217 -11.32 -11.97 -1.78
N ASN A 218 -12.21 -11.95 -2.75
CA ASN A 218 -13.55 -12.54 -2.63
C ASN A 218 -13.47 -14.06 -2.48
N ASN A 219 -12.62 -14.74 -3.24
CA ASN A 219 -12.39 -16.18 -3.08
C ASN A 219 -11.84 -16.51 -1.68
N TRP A 220 -10.99 -15.67 -1.09
CA TRP A 220 -10.56 -15.85 0.28
C TRP A 220 -11.74 -15.82 1.26
N TYR A 221 -12.70 -14.89 1.11
CA TYR A 221 -13.91 -14.83 1.92
C TYR A 221 -14.75 -16.10 1.74
N LEU A 222 -14.95 -16.54 0.51
CA LEU A 222 -15.71 -17.76 0.21
C LEU A 222 -15.07 -19.01 0.82
N LEU A 223 -13.75 -19.14 0.74
CA LEU A 223 -12.99 -20.24 1.35
C LEU A 223 -13.09 -20.24 2.89
N ASN A 224 -13.30 -19.08 3.51
CA ASN A 224 -13.51 -18.93 4.95
C ASN A 224 -15.01 -18.98 5.34
N GLY A 225 -15.89 -19.36 4.41
CA GLY A 225 -17.34 -19.57 4.66
C GLY A 225 -18.20 -18.31 4.65
N GLU A 226 -17.63 -17.15 4.27
CA GLU A 226 -18.38 -15.89 4.19
C GLU A 226 -18.96 -15.68 2.78
N THR A 227 -20.16 -16.16 2.57
CA THR A 227 -20.89 -16.11 1.29
C THR A 227 -22.04 -15.07 1.28
N GLN A 228 -22.46 -14.57 2.46
CA GLN A 228 -23.67 -13.76 2.58
C GLN A 228 -23.49 -12.33 2.06
N HIS A 229 -22.27 -11.79 2.14
CA HIS A 229 -21.99 -10.40 1.79
C HIS A 229 -21.15 -10.27 0.49
N GLU A 230 -21.11 -11.30 -0.33
CA GLU A 230 -20.41 -11.26 -1.62
C GLU A 230 -20.91 -10.10 -2.49
N ILE A 231 -22.24 -9.94 -2.59
CA ILE A 231 -22.85 -8.87 -3.38
C ILE A 231 -22.45 -7.47 -2.85
N VAL A 232 -22.30 -7.31 -1.54
CA VAL A 232 -21.88 -6.04 -0.94
C VAL A 232 -20.44 -5.74 -1.32
N ARG A 233 -19.54 -6.73 -1.21
CA ARG A 233 -18.14 -6.59 -1.64
C ARG A 233 -18.03 -6.22 -3.13
N TYR A 234 -18.80 -6.89 -3.98
CA TYR A 234 -18.87 -6.60 -5.41
C TYR A 234 -19.32 -5.16 -5.69
N VAL A 235 -20.42 -4.71 -5.07
CA VAL A 235 -20.95 -3.35 -5.26
C VAL A 235 -19.95 -2.28 -4.80
N LEU A 236 -19.30 -2.49 -3.66
CA LEU A 236 -18.26 -1.57 -3.16
C LEU A 236 -17.03 -1.55 -4.10
N TRP A 237 -16.69 -2.69 -4.71
CA TRP A 237 -15.56 -2.76 -5.64
C TRP A 237 -15.80 -2.01 -6.94
N LEU A 238 -17.07 -1.91 -7.38
CA LEU A 238 -17.43 -1.06 -8.53
C LEU A 238 -17.02 0.40 -8.32
N ASP A 239 -17.02 0.91 -7.08
CA ASP A 239 -16.56 2.27 -6.77
C ASP A 239 -15.04 2.46 -6.84
N ILE A 240 -14.29 1.35 -6.88
CA ILE A 240 -12.84 1.35 -7.15
C ILE A 240 -12.60 1.30 -8.65
N VAL A 241 -13.13 0.29 -9.34
CA VAL A 241 -12.83 0.04 -10.77
C VAL A 241 -13.45 1.13 -11.66
N ASN A 242 -14.65 1.61 -11.33
CA ASN A 242 -15.36 2.66 -12.06
C ASN A 242 -15.56 3.86 -11.14
N SER A 243 -14.47 4.50 -10.73
CA SER A 243 -14.49 5.57 -9.75
C SER A 243 -14.96 6.90 -10.36
N VAL A 244 -15.88 7.58 -9.66
CA VAL A 244 -16.33 8.93 -10.01
C VAL A 244 -15.49 9.93 -9.23
N HIS A 245 -14.87 10.86 -9.92
CA HIS A 245 -13.95 11.84 -9.34
C HIS A 245 -14.49 13.25 -9.46
N LEU A 246 -14.18 14.07 -8.47
CA LEU A 246 -14.43 15.52 -8.46
C LEU A 246 -13.11 16.27 -8.46
N LEU A 247 -12.88 17.04 -9.51
CA LEU A 247 -11.78 17.97 -9.63
C LEU A 247 -12.34 19.40 -9.73
N HIS A 248 -12.19 20.19 -8.68
CA HIS A 248 -12.80 21.52 -8.54
C HIS A 248 -14.34 21.45 -8.71
N ASP A 249 -14.86 21.81 -9.87
CA ASP A 249 -16.27 21.83 -10.24
C ASP A 249 -16.65 20.79 -11.30
N THR A 250 -15.71 19.94 -11.68
CA THR A 250 -15.86 18.99 -12.79
C THR A 250 -15.89 17.56 -12.26
N LEU A 251 -16.98 16.84 -12.58
CA LEU A 251 -17.10 15.40 -12.37
C LEU A 251 -16.61 14.64 -13.60
N TYR A 252 -15.86 13.59 -13.37
CA TYR A 252 -15.40 12.68 -14.42
C TYR A 252 -15.27 11.24 -13.87
N VAL A 253 -15.10 10.27 -14.74
CA VAL A 253 -15.03 8.85 -14.39
C VAL A 253 -13.72 8.24 -14.89
N TRP A 254 -13.07 7.46 -14.04
CA TRP A 254 -12.06 6.51 -14.48
C TRP A 254 -12.68 5.12 -14.61
N ALA A 255 -12.41 4.42 -15.70
CA ALA A 255 -12.71 3.00 -15.91
C ALA A 255 -11.47 2.11 -15.66
N HIS A 256 -10.48 2.63 -14.99
CA HIS A 256 -9.22 2.05 -14.53
C HIS A 256 -8.67 2.96 -13.45
N SER A 257 -7.48 2.70 -12.94
CA SER A 257 -6.87 3.47 -11.86
C SER A 257 -7.47 3.15 -10.47
N GLN A 258 -6.60 3.03 -9.51
CA GLN A 258 -6.95 2.82 -8.10
C GLN A 258 -7.15 4.20 -7.42
N PRO A 259 -8.31 4.51 -6.83
CA PRO A 259 -8.46 5.69 -5.99
C PRO A 259 -7.68 5.51 -4.68
N SER A 260 -6.52 6.15 -4.59
CA SER A 260 -5.51 5.92 -3.54
C SER A 260 -5.95 6.27 -2.11
N GLY A 261 -7.10 6.94 -1.92
CA GLY A 261 -7.72 7.19 -0.61
C GLY A 261 -8.65 6.07 -0.12
N ASN A 262 -8.67 4.90 -0.77
CA ASN A 262 -9.33 3.71 -0.28
C ASN A 262 -8.60 3.14 0.95
N ALA A 263 -9.34 2.59 1.91
CA ALA A 263 -8.81 2.09 3.17
C ALA A 263 -7.87 0.88 3.03
N ALA A 264 -7.91 0.15 1.92
CA ALA A 264 -7.07 -1.02 1.65
C ALA A 264 -6.09 -0.82 0.49
N THR A 265 -5.84 0.42 0.05
CA THR A 265 -5.00 0.74 -1.12
C THR A 265 -3.69 -0.04 -1.14
N THR A 266 -2.93 -0.06 -0.04
CA THR A 266 -1.63 -0.74 0.00
C THR A 266 -1.76 -2.25 -0.20
N ILE A 267 -2.77 -2.89 0.38
CA ILE A 267 -3.02 -4.34 0.21
C ILE A 267 -3.48 -4.65 -1.21
N ILE A 268 -4.35 -3.82 -1.78
CA ILE A 268 -4.80 -3.94 -3.18
C ILE A 268 -3.60 -3.85 -4.12
N ASN A 269 -2.71 -2.88 -3.88
CA ASN A 269 -1.49 -2.71 -4.67
C ASN A 269 -0.54 -3.90 -4.53
N CYS A 270 -0.36 -4.44 -3.31
CA CYS A 270 0.43 -5.67 -3.11
C CYS A 270 -0.13 -6.84 -3.94
N LEU A 271 -1.44 -7.05 -3.93
CA LEU A 271 -2.07 -8.11 -4.71
C LEU A 271 -1.93 -7.88 -6.22
N ALA A 272 -2.08 -6.64 -6.68
CA ALA A 272 -1.86 -6.26 -8.07
C ALA A 272 -0.42 -6.54 -8.52
N VAL A 273 0.58 -6.18 -7.69
CA VAL A 273 1.99 -6.51 -7.94
C VAL A 273 2.22 -8.02 -7.97
N LYS A 274 1.63 -8.78 -7.04
CA LYS A 274 1.75 -10.25 -7.02
C LYS A 274 1.20 -10.90 -8.28
N LEU A 275 0.02 -10.46 -8.74
CA LEU A 275 -0.61 -10.93 -9.97
C LEU A 275 0.24 -10.56 -11.20
N ALA A 276 0.64 -9.30 -11.31
CA ALA A 276 1.46 -8.81 -12.40
C ALA A 276 2.83 -9.51 -12.47
N THR A 277 3.44 -9.80 -11.31
CA THR A 277 4.73 -10.51 -11.23
C THR A 277 4.61 -11.95 -11.74
N ARG A 278 3.55 -12.68 -11.36
CA ARG A 278 3.30 -14.04 -11.85
C ARG A 278 2.95 -14.05 -13.33
N TYR A 279 2.24 -13.04 -13.80
CA TYR A 279 1.97 -12.85 -15.22
C TYR A 279 3.28 -12.62 -15.99
N ALA A 280 4.14 -11.70 -15.55
CA ALA A 280 5.44 -11.43 -16.13
C ALA A 280 6.35 -12.67 -16.11
N PHE A 281 6.39 -13.39 -14.98
CA PHE A 281 7.11 -14.66 -14.84
C PHE A 281 6.69 -15.67 -15.92
N SER A 282 5.39 -15.90 -16.08
CA SER A 282 4.88 -16.86 -17.03
C SER A 282 5.20 -16.47 -18.49
N LYS A 283 5.02 -15.18 -18.83
CA LYS A 283 5.31 -14.68 -20.20
C LYS A 283 6.79 -14.76 -20.57
N GLU A 284 7.70 -14.51 -19.62
CA GLU A 284 9.13 -14.45 -19.90
C GLU A 284 9.83 -15.82 -19.77
N THR A 285 9.29 -16.72 -18.93
CA THR A 285 9.89 -18.04 -18.71
C THR A 285 9.18 -19.18 -19.45
N ASN A 286 7.96 -18.95 -19.94
CA ASN A 286 7.04 -19.98 -20.47
C ASN A 286 6.66 -21.07 -19.44
N LEU A 287 6.81 -20.78 -18.13
CA LEU A 287 6.37 -21.65 -17.05
C LEU A 287 4.99 -21.21 -16.55
N PRO A 288 4.16 -22.13 -16.03
CA PRO A 288 2.87 -21.77 -15.45
C PRO A 288 3.05 -20.91 -14.19
N PRO A 289 2.12 -19.95 -13.89
CA PRO A 289 2.23 -19.06 -12.74
C PRO A 289 2.35 -19.79 -11.40
N GLN A 290 1.84 -21.01 -11.28
CA GLN A 290 1.89 -21.86 -10.10
C GLN A 290 3.31 -22.29 -9.72
N CYS A 291 4.24 -22.31 -10.69
CA CYS A 291 5.64 -22.64 -10.45
C CYS A 291 6.45 -21.47 -9.89
N PHE A 292 5.86 -20.27 -9.71
CA PHE A 292 6.59 -19.07 -9.33
C PHE A 292 7.47 -19.28 -8.09
N GLU A 293 6.94 -19.90 -7.03
CA GLU A 293 7.66 -20.08 -5.76
C GLU A 293 8.84 -21.08 -5.86
N ASP A 294 8.87 -21.93 -6.88
CA ASP A 294 10.02 -22.82 -7.13
C ASP A 294 11.23 -22.09 -7.71
N TYR A 295 10.99 -20.93 -8.32
CA TYR A 295 12.01 -20.14 -9.04
C TYR A 295 12.22 -18.75 -8.47
N CYS A 296 11.27 -18.23 -7.73
CA CYS A 296 11.30 -16.86 -7.21
C CYS A 296 10.83 -16.77 -5.77
N SER A 297 11.41 -15.85 -5.04
CA SER A 297 10.95 -15.45 -3.71
C SER A 297 10.81 -13.93 -3.69
N MET A 298 9.66 -13.41 -3.25
CA MET A 298 9.40 -11.97 -3.31
C MET A 298 8.84 -11.42 -2.01
N VAL A 299 9.00 -10.11 -1.82
CA VAL A 299 8.24 -9.30 -0.87
C VAL A 299 7.80 -8.00 -1.53
N CYS A 300 6.62 -7.50 -1.15
CA CYS A 300 6.10 -6.23 -1.64
C CYS A 300 5.40 -5.42 -0.54
N TYR A 301 5.46 -4.10 -0.67
CA TYR A 301 4.71 -3.14 0.12
C TYR A 301 4.07 -2.11 -0.82
N GLY A 302 2.81 -2.34 -1.19
CA GLY A 302 2.20 -1.58 -2.27
C GLY A 302 2.90 -1.87 -3.59
N ASP A 303 3.43 -0.83 -4.20
CA ASP A 303 4.21 -0.87 -5.44
C ASP A 303 5.72 -1.11 -5.24
N ASP A 304 6.22 -1.01 -4.01
CA ASP A 304 7.62 -1.34 -3.70
C ASP A 304 7.80 -2.88 -3.68
N VAL A 305 8.62 -3.42 -4.58
CA VAL A 305 8.79 -4.86 -4.76
C VAL A 305 10.25 -5.25 -4.95
N ASN A 306 10.66 -6.31 -4.25
CA ASN A 306 11.94 -6.95 -4.46
C ASN A 306 11.73 -8.45 -4.70
N ILE A 307 12.40 -9.01 -5.70
CA ILE A 307 12.26 -10.39 -6.12
C ILE A 307 13.64 -11.05 -6.18
N ASN A 308 13.82 -12.09 -5.38
CA ASN A 308 14.99 -12.95 -5.45
C ASN A 308 14.71 -14.07 -6.45
N VAL A 309 15.60 -14.23 -7.43
CA VAL A 309 15.41 -15.14 -8.56
C VAL A 309 16.45 -16.24 -8.50
N ARG A 310 16.01 -17.50 -8.68
CA ARG A 310 16.90 -18.67 -8.75
C ARG A 310 17.89 -18.50 -9.89
N PRO A 311 19.20 -18.74 -9.69
CA PRO A 311 20.20 -18.72 -10.75
C PRO A 311 19.81 -19.65 -11.92
N GLY A 312 19.94 -19.14 -13.14
CA GLY A 312 19.57 -19.87 -14.36
C GLY A 312 18.10 -19.68 -14.78
N THR A 313 17.29 -18.96 -14.01
CA THR A 313 15.96 -18.51 -14.45
C THR A 313 16.12 -17.25 -15.30
N ASN A 314 15.54 -17.25 -16.50
CA ASN A 314 15.57 -16.10 -17.42
C ASN A 314 14.57 -15.02 -17.01
N LEU A 315 14.69 -14.51 -15.78
CA LEU A 315 13.81 -13.48 -15.23
C LEU A 315 14.65 -12.40 -14.53
N ASP A 316 15.28 -11.56 -15.30
CA ASP A 316 15.98 -10.37 -14.82
C ASP A 316 15.07 -9.13 -14.79
N SER A 317 15.59 -7.98 -14.37
CA SER A 317 14.81 -6.73 -14.32
C SER A 317 14.29 -6.30 -15.70
N PHE A 318 15.01 -6.62 -16.79
CA PHE A 318 14.55 -6.30 -18.15
C PHE A 318 13.41 -7.22 -18.58
N ALA A 319 13.48 -8.51 -18.22
CA ALA A 319 12.38 -9.46 -18.45
C ALA A 319 11.12 -9.03 -17.68
N LEU A 320 11.28 -8.66 -16.40
CA LEU A 320 10.18 -8.12 -15.62
C LEU A 320 9.60 -6.83 -16.22
N GLN A 321 10.44 -5.92 -16.69
CA GLN A 321 9.98 -4.68 -17.35
C GLN A 321 9.11 -5.01 -18.59
N ARG A 322 9.52 -5.96 -19.43
CA ARG A 322 8.72 -6.41 -20.59
C ARG A 322 7.41 -7.05 -20.16
N GLY A 323 7.47 -7.97 -19.19
CA GLY A 323 6.29 -8.67 -18.69
C GLY A 323 5.27 -7.73 -18.04
N TYR A 324 5.72 -6.80 -17.17
CA TYR A 324 4.87 -5.79 -16.55
C TYR A 324 4.22 -4.85 -17.58
N SER A 325 4.94 -4.50 -18.66
CA SER A 325 4.37 -3.65 -19.71
C SER A 325 3.16 -4.26 -20.39
N GLN A 326 3.06 -5.60 -20.44
CA GLN A 326 1.91 -6.32 -21.01
C GLN A 326 0.63 -6.19 -20.18
N VAL A 327 0.75 -5.84 -18.91
CA VAL A 327 -0.38 -5.54 -18.03
C VAL A 327 -0.56 -4.04 -17.78
N GLY A 328 0.18 -3.18 -18.51
CA GLY A 328 0.06 -1.72 -18.44
C GLY A 328 0.92 -1.05 -17.38
N LEU A 329 1.81 -1.77 -16.71
CA LEU A 329 2.67 -1.24 -15.67
C LEU A 329 4.04 -0.84 -16.25
N THR A 330 4.53 0.33 -15.85
CA THR A 330 5.85 0.83 -16.27
C THR A 330 6.84 0.63 -15.12
N TYR A 331 7.75 -0.34 -15.28
CA TYR A 331 8.78 -0.68 -14.32
C TYR A 331 10.12 -0.03 -14.70
N THR A 332 10.79 0.57 -13.72
CA THR A 332 12.04 1.32 -13.88
C THR A 332 13.03 0.94 -12.77
N ASP A 333 14.26 1.42 -12.86
CA ASP A 333 15.20 1.32 -11.74
C ASP A 333 14.66 2.04 -10.49
N ALA A 334 15.05 1.56 -9.30
CA ALA A 334 14.53 2.05 -8.02
C ALA A 334 14.80 3.56 -7.78
N GLU A 335 15.86 4.10 -8.35
CA GLU A 335 16.24 5.51 -8.21
C GLU A 335 15.69 6.40 -9.36
N LYS A 336 15.05 5.80 -10.36
CA LYS A 336 14.52 6.48 -11.56
C LYS A 336 15.57 7.25 -12.33
N THR A 337 16.78 6.71 -12.39
CA THR A 337 17.91 7.28 -13.13
C THR A 337 17.90 6.87 -14.61
N GLY A 338 17.12 5.87 -14.97
CA GLY A 338 17.11 5.26 -16.30
C GLY A 338 18.19 4.18 -16.48
N ASN A 339 18.89 3.80 -15.41
CA ASN A 339 19.97 2.81 -15.43
C ASN A 339 19.52 1.49 -14.77
N LEU A 340 18.53 0.83 -15.36
CA LEU A 340 18.06 -0.46 -14.89
C LEU A 340 19.17 -1.51 -15.01
N GLN A 341 19.45 -2.22 -13.92
CA GLN A 341 20.42 -3.31 -13.89
C GLN A 341 19.68 -4.67 -13.95
N PRO A 342 20.25 -5.70 -14.59
CA PRO A 342 19.60 -7.01 -14.65
C PRO A 342 19.34 -7.59 -13.25
N TYR A 343 20.31 -7.47 -12.37
CA TYR A 343 20.23 -7.85 -10.96
C TYR A 343 21.03 -6.86 -10.11
N VAL A 344 20.63 -6.74 -8.84
CA VAL A 344 21.33 -5.99 -7.80
C VAL A 344 21.61 -6.89 -6.61
N ASN A 345 22.67 -6.60 -5.84
CA ASN A 345 22.96 -7.36 -4.63
C ASN A 345 22.08 -6.89 -3.47
N ILE A 346 21.67 -7.81 -2.57
CA ILE A 346 20.88 -7.48 -1.37
C ILE A 346 21.58 -6.42 -0.48
N ASP A 347 22.91 -6.42 -0.48
CA ASP A 347 23.69 -5.49 0.32
C ASP A 347 23.61 -4.04 -0.23
N ASP A 348 23.22 -3.86 -1.49
CA ASP A 348 23.13 -2.56 -2.18
C ASP A 348 21.70 -2.01 -2.28
N ILE A 349 20.68 -2.83 -2.04
CA ILE A 349 19.28 -2.39 -2.16
C ILE A 349 18.82 -1.56 -0.96
N GLN A 350 17.78 -0.77 -1.21
CA GLN A 350 16.95 -0.20 -0.17
C GLN A 350 15.52 -0.74 -0.34
N TYR A 351 14.94 -1.23 0.74
CA TYR A 351 13.53 -1.60 0.82
C TYR A 351 12.85 -0.73 1.87
N LEU A 352 11.79 -0.04 1.50
CA LEU A 352 11.11 0.93 2.39
C LEU A 352 12.08 2.00 2.94
N LYS A 353 13.07 2.42 2.13
CA LYS A 353 14.17 3.34 2.48
C LYS A 353 15.12 2.81 3.55
N ARG A 354 15.11 1.52 3.84
CA ARG A 354 15.96 0.83 4.80
C ARG A 354 16.89 -0.16 4.10
N ARG A 355 18.04 -0.38 4.70
CA ARG A 355 19.02 -1.39 4.26
C ARG A 355 18.97 -2.63 5.14
N PHE A 356 19.70 -3.65 4.75
CA PHE A 356 19.92 -4.87 5.54
C PHE A 356 21.33 -4.84 6.09
N ARG A 357 21.51 -4.61 7.41
CA ARG A 357 22.83 -4.63 8.08
C ARG A 357 22.82 -5.75 9.11
N TYR A 358 23.77 -6.68 9.01
CA TYR A 358 23.93 -7.71 10.03
C TYR A 358 24.48 -7.10 11.32
N GLU A 359 23.83 -7.35 12.44
CA GLU A 359 24.24 -6.89 13.77
C GLU A 359 24.73 -8.09 14.60
N PRO A 360 26.05 -8.22 14.81
CA PRO A 360 26.61 -9.39 15.49
C PRO A 360 26.10 -9.60 16.92
N TYR A 361 25.87 -8.51 17.68
CA TYR A 361 25.38 -8.60 19.06
C TYR A 361 23.92 -9.12 19.14
N LEU A 362 23.12 -8.88 18.12
CA LEU A 362 21.74 -9.35 18.05
C LEU A 362 21.61 -10.64 17.27
N GLY A 363 22.67 -11.08 16.56
CA GLY A 363 22.69 -12.29 15.72
C GLY A 363 21.66 -12.24 14.58
N ARG A 364 21.32 -11.04 14.07
CA ARG A 364 20.31 -10.84 13.03
C ARG A 364 20.56 -9.60 12.20
N HIS A 365 19.86 -9.50 11.06
CA HIS A 365 19.84 -8.25 10.30
C HIS A 365 18.90 -7.23 10.94
N VAL A 366 19.37 -5.97 10.96
CA VAL A 366 18.63 -4.78 11.38
C VAL A 366 18.35 -3.87 10.18
N ALA A 367 17.43 -2.94 10.35
CA ALA A 367 16.84 -2.13 9.30
C ALA A 367 17.27 -0.65 9.37
N PRO A 368 18.56 -0.28 9.20
CA PRO A 368 18.97 1.12 9.26
C PRO A 368 18.26 1.92 8.16
N LEU A 369 17.59 3.00 8.57
CA LEU A 369 16.97 3.94 7.65
C LEU A 369 18.06 4.76 6.95
N ASN A 370 17.81 5.17 5.70
CA ASN A 370 18.76 6.03 4.98
C ASN A 370 19.18 7.23 5.84
N LEU A 371 20.48 7.42 6.04
CA LEU A 371 21.03 8.42 6.97
C LEU A 371 20.55 9.84 6.64
N ASN A 372 20.46 10.19 5.36
CA ASN A 372 19.94 11.51 4.96
C ASN A 372 18.49 11.73 5.42
N VAL A 373 17.67 10.67 5.39
CA VAL A 373 16.29 10.74 5.87
C VAL A 373 16.25 10.95 7.39
N VAL A 374 17.14 10.28 8.12
CA VAL A 374 17.27 10.43 9.59
C VAL A 374 17.69 11.86 9.95
N LEU A 375 18.73 12.37 9.32
CA LEU A 375 19.24 13.73 9.56
C LEU A 375 18.21 14.80 9.19
N GLU A 376 17.42 14.58 8.14
CA GLU A 376 16.37 15.51 7.75
C GLU A 376 15.16 15.54 8.71
N MET A 377 14.95 14.53 9.55
CA MET A 377 13.82 14.51 10.50
C MET A 377 13.83 15.70 11.42
N CYS A 378 15.01 16.15 11.85
CA CYS A 378 15.17 17.27 12.78
C CYS A 378 14.90 18.64 12.14
N ASN A 379 14.90 18.75 10.81
CA ASN A 379 14.76 20.01 10.08
C ASN A 379 13.30 20.43 9.84
N TRP A 380 12.34 19.55 10.11
CA TRP A 380 10.95 19.77 9.70
C TRP A 380 9.99 19.39 10.81
N VAL A 381 9.22 20.38 11.24
CA VAL A 381 8.24 20.25 12.30
C VAL A 381 6.86 20.63 11.76
N ARG A 382 5.82 19.90 12.18
CA ARG A 382 4.42 20.20 11.88
C ARG A 382 3.64 20.33 13.18
N GLY A 383 2.61 21.16 13.16
CA GLY A 383 1.71 21.38 14.31
C GLY A 383 2.00 22.68 15.06
N ASP A 384 1.18 22.96 16.06
CA ASP A 384 1.21 24.21 16.81
C ASP A 384 2.26 24.21 17.93
N ASP A 385 2.57 23.03 18.50
CA ASP A 385 3.63 22.86 19.52
C ASP A 385 4.96 22.46 18.87
N ILE A 386 5.66 23.46 18.35
CA ILE A 386 6.95 23.28 17.66
C ILE A 386 7.99 22.65 18.58
N ALA A 387 8.05 23.06 19.86
CA ALA A 387 9.06 22.54 20.80
C ALA A 387 8.86 21.04 21.05
N ARG A 388 7.64 20.62 21.33
CA ARG A 388 7.31 19.21 21.55
C ARG A 388 7.58 18.37 20.30
N ALA A 389 7.13 18.82 19.13
CA ALA A 389 7.33 18.12 17.87
C ALA A 389 8.82 18.02 17.51
N THR A 390 9.65 19.02 17.84
CA THR A 390 11.10 18.95 17.65
C THR A 390 11.72 17.86 18.53
N ILE A 391 11.35 17.80 19.81
CA ILE A 391 11.82 16.77 20.75
C ILE A 391 11.45 15.38 20.24
N ASP A 392 10.21 15.18 19.82
CA ASP A 392 9.72 13.89 19.31
C ASP A 392 10.47 13.46 18.03
N ASN A 393 10.78 14.40 17.13
CA ASN A 393 11.57 14.16 15.92
C ASN A 393 13.03 13.78 16.27
N VAL A 394 13.67 14.47 17.19
CA VAL A 394 15.04 14.16 17.63
C VAL A 394 15.09 12.78 18.29
N GLN A 395 14.14 12.46 19.16
CA GLN A 395 14.06 11.13 19.79
C GLN A 395 13.86 10.03 18.74
N THR A 396 13.05 10.28 17.72
CA THR A 396 12.84 9.35 16.62
C THR A 396 14.14 9.16 15.80
N ALA A 397 14.84 10.25 15.50
CA ALA A 397 16.11 10.21 14.79
C ALA A 397 17.18 9.40 15.56
N ILE A 398 17.28 9.59 16.88
CA ILE A 398 18.22 8.83 17.74
C ILE A 398 17.88 7.33 17.73
N ARG A 399 16.59 6.96 17.80
CA ARG A 399 16.17 5.54 17.70
C ARG A 399 16.54 4.93 16.36
N GLU A 400 16.38 5.67 15.26
CA GLU A 400 16.77 5.20 13.93
C GLU A 400 18.30 5.08 13.80
N LEU A 401 19.07 6.00 14.38
CA LEU A 401 20.52 5.96 14.40
C LEU A 401 21.08 4.74 15.15
N ALA A 402 20.38 4.27 16.18
CA ALA A 402 20.78 3.07 16.92
C ALA A 402 20.82 1.79 16.07
N LEU A 403 20.19 1.79 14.88
CA LEU A 403 20.26 0.70 13.92
C LEU A 403 21.46 0.78 12.97
N HIS A 404 22.19 1.90 12.97
CA HIS A 404 23.43 2.08 12.22
C HIS A 404 24.64 1.47 12.97
N ASP A 405 25.80 1.50 12.34
CA ASP A 405 27.06 1.12 13.00
C ASP A 405 27.44 2.13 14.09
N GLU A 406 28.28 1.67 15.01
CA GLU A 406 28.68 2.46 16.18
C GLU A 406 29.39 3.77 15.80
N GLU A 407 30.19 3.77 14.75
CA GLU A 407 30.92 4.95 14.30
C GLU A 407 29.93 6.03 13.80
N THR A 408 28.98 5.64 12.96
CA THR A 408 27.89 6.51 12.48
C THR A 408 27.07 7.07 13.63
N PHE A 409 26.69 6.23 14.60
CA PHE A 409 25.94 6.65 15.77
C PHE A 409 26.70 7.68 16.59
N GLN A 410 27.96 7.41 16.94
CA GLN A 410 28.79 8.31 17.74
C GLN A 410 29.06 9.63 17.00
N TYR A 411 29.23 9.62 15.70
CA TYR A 411 29.41 10.82 14.90
C TYR A 411 28.20 11.76 15.00
N VAL A 412 27.00 11.23 14.80
CA VAL A 412 25.77 12.03 14.83
C VAL A 412 25.41 12.44 16.27
N ASP A 413 25.64 11.58 17.26
CA ASP A 413 25.44 11.91 18.69
C ASP A 413 26.29 13.12 19.13
N LYS A 414 27.55 13.16 18.69
CA LYS A 414 28.43 14.32 18.92
C LYS A 414 27.91 15.59 18.24
N LEU A 415 27.37 15.48 17.03
CA LEU A 415 26.77 16.63 16.33
C LEU A 415 25.53 17.15 17.07
N SER A 416 24.67 16.25 17.54
CA SER A 416 23.47 16.63 18.29
C SER A 416 23.81 17.25 19.64
N SER A 417 24.83 16.73 20.35
CA SER A 417 25.29 17.28 21.64
C SER A 417 25.93 18.66 21.52
N ALA A 418 26.39 19.06 20.34
CA ALA A 418 26.96 20.39 20.09
C ALA A 418 25.90 21.47 19.83
N VAL A 419 24.62 21.07 19.67
CA VAL A 419 23.48 21.95 19.39
C VAL A 419 22.65 22.22 20.66
N TYR A 420 22.83 21.42 21.72
CA TYR A 420 22.26 21.61 23.05
C TYR A 420 23.32 22.14 24.03
#